data_03d39f059eb145dac359708214364f73
#
_entry.id   03d39f059eb145dac359708214364f73
#
_cell.length_a   1.000
_cell.length_b   1.000
_cell.length_c   1.000
_cell.angle_alpha   90.00
_cell.angle_beta   90.00
_cell.angle_gamma   90.00
#
_symmetry.space_group_name_H-M   'P 1'
#
loop_
_entity.id
_entity.type
_entity.pdbx_description
1 polymer ?
#
loop_
_entity_poly.entity_id
_entity_poly.type
_entity_poly.pdbx_seq_one_letter_code
_entity_poly.pdbx_strand_id
1 'polypeptide(L)'
;MAEIQQVRLDMGGFEVNSYVIHAPEGDLLVDAGAEPEKILAATAQPVAAILLTHCHHDHVGALEEVRRETGAPIYAHPADAEGAGIVGYEPLRDGADLVMAGETIKVLHTPGHSPGSVTFVLGQDQIVGDLILPGSVGRTDIPGASWEEIEVSVRKVMPFRDGTTRLFAGHGEVLSAMEELENNPYLPLGV
;
A
#
# COMPACT_ATOMS: atom_id res chain seq x y z
N MET A 1 -2.94 -3.89 18.48
CA MET A 1 -2.83 -3.63 17.02
C MET A 1 -2.34 -2.21 16.89
N ALA A 2 -1.36 -1.99 16.04
CA ALA A 2 -0.89 -0.65 15.73
C ALA A 2 -2.01 0.17 15.09
N GLU A 3 -2.01 1.48 15.32
CA GLU A 3 -2.91 2.42 14.66
C GLU A 3 -2.36 2.72 13.26
N ILE A 4 -3.24 2.73 12.25
CA ILE A 4 -2.89 3.13 10.89
C ILE A 4 -3.51 4.50 10.63
N GLN A 5 -2.67 5.52 10.49
CA GLN A 5 -3.06 6.89 10.16
C GLN A 5 -2.98 7.12 8.66
N GLN A 6 -4.07 7.58 8.05
CA GLN A 6 -4.09 8.04 6.67
C GLN A 6 -3.52 9.46 6.56
N VAL A 7 -2.63 9.68 5.60
CA VAL A 7 -2.09 10.99 5.23
C VAL A 7 -2.46 11.25 3.77
N ARG A 8 -3.43 12.13 3.53
CA ARG A 8 -3.84 12.51 2.17
C ARG A 8 -2.91 13.56 1.61
N LEU A 9 -2.40 13.32 0.43
CA LEU A 9 -1.41 14.15 -0.24
C LEU A 9 -1.99 14.72 -1.53
N ASP A 10 -1.68 15.99 -1.82
CA ASP A 10 -2.11 16.66 -3.06
C ASP A 10 -1.01 16.54 -4.14
N MET A 11 -1.39 15.97 -5.26
CA MET A 11 -0.54 15.82 -6.45
C MET A 11 -0.84 16.88 -7.54
N GLY A 12 -1.47 18.00 -7.17
CA GLY A 12 -1.78 19.07 -8.10
C GLY A 12 -2.99 18.82 -8.98
N GLY A 13 -4.04 18.23 -8.40
CA GLY A 13 -5.33 18.00 -9.05
C GLY A 13 -5.97 16.64 -8.76
N PHE A 14 -5.27 15.76 -8.09
CA PHE A 14 -5.79 14.54 -7.51
C PHE A 14 -5.07 14.21 -6.19
N GLU A 15 -5.72 13.44 -5.34
CA GLU A 15 -5.17 13.03 -4.06
C GLU A 15 -4.61 11.60 -4.12
N VAL A 16 -3.50 11.37 -3.41
CA VAL A 16 -2.92 10.06 -3.16
C VAL A 16 -2.74 9.88 -1.65
N ASN A 17 -2.78 8.66 -1.18
CA ASN A 17 -2.61 8.33 0.23
C ASN A 17 -1.20 7.82 0.52
N SER A 18 -0.61 8.31 1.59
CA SER A 18 0.41 7.63 2.36
C SER A 18 -0.17 7.18 3.69
N TYR A 19 0.43 6.20 4.33
CA TYR A 19 -0.01 5.71 5.62
C TYR A 19 1.16 5.68 6.61
N VAL A 20 0.86 6.04 7.86
CA VAL A 20 1.77 5.86 8.99
C VAL A 20 1.19 4.77 9.88
N ILE A 21 1.94 3.70 10.08
CA ILE A 21 1.62 2.64 11.04
C ILE A 21 2.39 2.98 12.31
N HIS A 22 1.67 3.40 13.36
CA HIS A 22 2.24 3.69 14.67
C HIS A 22 2.51 2.40 15.42
N ALA A 23 3.70 1.85 15.23
CA ALA A 23 4.11 0.60 15.83
C ALA A 23 4.86 0.82 17.16
N PRO A 24 4.97 -0.21 18.04
CA PRO A 24 5.53 -0.05 19.39
C PRO A 24 6.99 0.44 19.44
N GLU A 25 7.79 0.10 18.44
CA GLU A 25 9.24 0.35 18.42
C GLU A 25 9.67 1.31 17.28
N GLY A 26 8.74 2.09 16.73
CA GLY A 26 8.99 3.07 15.66
C GLY A 26 7.87 3.08 14.63
N ASP A 27 7.76 4.17 13.87
CA ASP A 27 6.74 4.30 12.86
C ASP A 27 7.17 3.58 11.56
N LEU A 28 6.20 3.01 10.83
CA LEU A 28 6.40 2.48 9.50
C LEU A 28 5.61 3.34 8.51
N LEU A 29 6.26 3.79 7.45
CA LEU A 29 5.62 4.53 6.38
C LEU A 29 5.22 3.58 5.25
N VAL A 30 4.03 3.79 4.68
CA VAL A 30 3.60 3.08 3.47
C VAL A 30 3.31 4.11 2.39
N ASP A 31 4.04 4.02 1.30
CA ASP A 31 4.10 4.91 0.17
C ASP A 31 4.55 6.35 0.54
N ALA A 32 5.13 7.07 -0.40
CA ALA A 32 5.61 8.43 -0.23
C ALA A 32 5.43 9.20 -1.55
N GLY A 33 4.17 9.53 -1.87
CA GLY A 33 3.79 10.07 -3.17
C GLY A 33 4.16 11.54 -3.37
N ALA A 34 3.85 12.39 -2.40
CA ALA A 34 4.03 13.84 -2.46
C ALA A 34 4.19 14.44 -1.06
N GLU A 35 4.32 15.76 -0.97
CA GLU A 35 4.28 16.54 0.27
C GLU A 35 5.11 15.90 1.42
N PRO A 36 6.43 15.67 1.27
CA PRO A 36 7.26 14.94 2.23
C PRO A 36 7.17 15.51 3.64
N GLU A 37 7.04 16.82 3.80
CA GLU A 37 6.90 17.47 5.11
C GLU A 37 5.60 17.06 5.80
N LYS A 38 4.52 16.84 5.05
CA LYS A 38 3.24 16.41 5.60
C LYS A 38 3.29 14.95 6.05
N ILE A 39 3.98 14.09 5.29
CA ILE A 39 4.23 12.69 5.66
C ILE A 39 5.06 12.66 6.96
N LEU A 40 6.18 13.39 7.00
CA LEU A 40 7.06 13.42 8.16
C LEU A 40 6.40 14.03 9.40
N ALA A 41 5.54 15.04 9.23
CA ALA A 41 4.78 15.64 10.33
C ALA A 41 3.73 14.68 10.94
N ALA A 42 3.33 13.63 10.21
CA ALA A 42 2.40 12.62 10.71
C ALA A 42 3.10 11.53 11.55
N THR A 43 4.43 11.44 11.51
CA THR A 43 5.17 10.47 12.32
C THR A 43 5.27 10.93 13.77
N ALA A 44 5.12 10.00 14.71
CA ALA A 44 5.25 10.23 16.15
C ALA A 44 6.58 9.73 16.72
N GLN A 45 7.23 8.82 16.02
CA GLN A 45 8.48 8.16 16.40
C GLN A 45 9.45 8.13 15.19
N PRO A 46 10.74 7.76 15.41
CA PRO A 46 11.64 7.51 14.29
C PRO A 46 11.08 6.49 13.31
N VAL A 47 11.22 6.76 12.02
CA VAL A 47 10.75 5.87 10.96
C VAL A 47 11.66 4.66 10.86
N ALA A 48 11.12 3.47 11.12
CA ALA A 48 11.86 2.22 11.10
C ALA A 48 11.99 1.63 9.67
N ALA A 49 11.00 1.87 8.82
CA ALA A 49 11.01 1.41 7.42
C ALA A 49 10.03 2.21 6.55
N ILE A 50 10.29 2.22 5.24
CA ILE A 50 9.38 2.71 4.19
C ILE A 50 8.98 1.50 3.34
N LEU A 51 7.69 1.20 3.29
CA LEU A 51 7.11 0.07 2.58
C LEU A 51 6.41 0.60 1.33
N LEU A 52 6.66 0.04 0.17
CA LEU A 52 6.01 0.46 -1.07
C LEU A 52 4.97 -0.57 -1.51
N THR A 53 3.72 -0.12 -1.69
CA THR A 53 2.67 -0.96 -2.27
C THR A 53 2.96 -1.24 -3.73
N HIS A 54 3.43 -0.23 -4.46
CA HIS A 54 3.90 -0.30 -5.84
C HIS A 54 4.75 0.95 -6.16
N CYS A 55 5.27 1.08 -7.38
CA CYS A 55 6.23 2.14 -7.70
C CYS A 55 5.75 3.12 -8.78
N HIS A 56 4.46 3.38 -8.91
CA HIS A 56 3.99 4.48 -9.74
C HIS A 56 4.39 5.83 -9.13
N HIS A 57 4.56 6.83 -9.98
CA HIS A 57 5.11 8.13 -9.59
C HIS A 57 4.38 8.81 -8.43
N ASP A 58 3.08 8.68 -8.39
CA ASP A 58 2.23 9.24 -7.33
C ASP A 58 2.37 8.51 -5.98
N HIS A 59 2.97 7.32 -5.95
CA HIS A 59 3.29 6.60 -4.72
C HIS A 59 4.75 6.73 -4.28
N VAL A 60 5.64 7.24 -5.15
CA VAL A 60 7.08 7.32 -4.85
C VAL A 60 7.68 8.70 -5.13
N GLY A 61 6.89 9.71 -5.54
CA GLY A 61 7.41 11.02 -5.96
C GLY A 61 8.19 11.77 -4.88
N ALA A 62 7.89 11.56 -3.59
CA ALA A 62 8.61 12.12 -2.45
C ALA A 62 9.56 11.12 -1.77
N LEU A 63 9.68 9.89 -2.28
CA LEU A 63 10.41 8.78 -1.63
C LEU A 63 11.85 9.13 -1.27
N GLU A 64 12.61 9.68 -2.20
CA GLU A 64 14.03 9.99 -1.98
C GLU A 64 14.22 11.08 -0.92
N GLU A 65 13.29 12.05 -0.84
CA GLU A 65 13.33 13.07 0.19
C GLU A 65 12.99 12.50 1.56
N VAL A 66 11.93 11.71 1.67
CA VAL A 66 11.55 11.04 2.92
C VAL A 66 12.65 10.09 3.39
N ARG A 67 13.26 9.32 2.47
CA ARG A 67 14.40 8.45 2.77
C ARG A 67 15.60 9.24 3.30
N ARG A 68 15.92 10.37 2.68
CA ARG A 68 17.05 11.22 3.10
C ARG A 68 16.84 11.77 4.51
N GLU A 69 15.65 12.22 4.82
CA GLU A 69 15.33 12.82 6.13
C GLU A 69 15.24 11.77 7.25
N THR A 70 14.76 10.55 6.94
CA THR A 70 14.57 9.50 7.96
C THR A 70 15.76 8.55 8.08
N GLY A 71 16.52 8.36 7.00
CA GLY A 71 17.53 7.30 6.91
C GLY A 71 16.94 5.88 6.87
N ALA A 72 15.61 5.74 6.76
CA ALA A 72 14.93 4.46 6.84
C ALA A 72 15.18 3.58 5.60
N PRO A 73 15.29 2.25 5.76
CA PRO A 73 15.35 1.33 4.63
C PRO A 73 14.03 1.29 3.86
N ILE A 74 14.14 1.13 2.54
CA ILE A 74 12.99 0.97 1.64
C ILE A 74 12.76 -0.52 1.39
N TYR A 75 11.50 -0.94 1.40
CA TYR A 75 11.05 -2.27 1.01
C TYR A 75 10.14 -2.16 -0.20
N ALA A 76 10.47 -2.85 -1.29
CA ALA A 76 9.73 -2.80 -2.54
C ALA A 76 9.75 -4.15 -3.27
N HIS A 77 8.77 -4.40 -4.12
CA HIS A 77 8.79 -5.58 -4.98
C HIS A 77 9.72 -5.33 -6.19
N PRO A 78 10.65 -6.26 -6.51
CA PRO A 78 11.64 -6.06 -7.58
C PRO A 78 11.04 -5.72 -8.94
N ALA A 79 9.90 -6.33 -9.30
CA ALA A 79 9.25 -6.11 -10.60
C ALA A 79 8.86 -4.64 -10.86
N ASP A 80 8.62 -3.85 -9.80
CA ASP A 80 8.32 -2.42 -9.92
C ASP A 80 9.55 -1.56 -9.63
N ALA A 81 10.30 -1.90 -8.58
CA ALA A 81 11.43 -1.09 -8.13
C ALA A 81 12.52 -0.92 -9.21
N GLU A 82 12.82 -1.99 -9.95
CA GLU A 82 13.79 -1.95 -11.04
C GLU A 82 13.32 -1.04 -12.18
N GLY A 83 12.05 -1.14 -12.58
CA GLY A 83 11.45 -0.30 -13.62
C GLY A 83 11.36 1.18 -13.24
N ALA A 84 11.15 1.47 -11.96
CA ALA A 84 11.11 2.84 -11.41
C ALA A 84 12.50 3.40 -11.09
N GLY A 85 13.57 2.62 -11.23
CA GLY A 85 14.94 3.05 -10.95
C GLY A 85 15.24 3.21 -9.45
N ILE A 86 14.46 2.59 -8.57
CA ILE A 86 14.67 2.61 -7.12
C ILE A 86 15.85 1.71 -6.78
N VAL A 87 16.85 2.25 -6.09
CA VAL A 87 18.07 1.53 -5.73
C VAL A 87 18.23 1.39 -4.21
N GLY A 88 18.90 0.33 -3.78
CA GLY A 88 19.18 0.10 -2.35
C GLY A 88 17.92 -0.17 -1.54
N TYR A 89 17.00 -0.92 -2.11
CA TYR A 89 15.79 -1.43 -1.45
C TYR A 89 15.98 -2.87 -0.99
N GLU A 90 15.22 -3.26 0.01
CA GLU A 90 15.07 -4.65 0.47
C GLU A 90 13.90 -5.31 -0.31
N PRO A 91 14.10 -6.48 -0.93
CA PRO A 91 13.11 -7.07 -1.81
C PRO A 91 11.93 -7.69 -1.05
N LEU A 92 10.73 -7.24 -1.36
CA LEU A 92 9.48 -7.88 -0.92
C LEU A 92 9.23 -9.18 -1.68
N ARG A 93 8.67 -10.18 -0.97
CA ARG A 93 8.34 -11.49 -1.52
C ARG A 93 6.95 -11.91 -1.07
N ASP A 94 6.24 -12.58 -1.96
CA ASP A 94 4.92 -13.13 -1.67
C ASP A 94 4.94 -14.08 -0.47
N GLY A 95 3.96 -13.92 0.43
CA GLY A 95 3.78 -14.74 1.62
C GLY A 95 4.78 -14.46 2.74
N ALA A 96 5.72 -13.52 2.57
CA ALA A 96 6.68 -13.17 3.62
C ALA A 96 5.98 -12.51 4.81
N ASP A 97 6.47 -12.79 6.01
CA ASP A 97 6.14 -12.05 7.22
C ASP A 97 7.31 -11.11 7.55
N LEU A 98 7.05 -9.79 7.48
CA LEU A 98 7.99 -8.76 7.89
C LEU A 98 7.78 -8.51 9.39
N VAL A 99 8.81 -8.83 10.19
CA VAL A 99 8.80 -8.52 11.62
C VAL A 99 9.66 -7.28 11.82
N MET A 100 9.01 -6.15 12.08
CA MET A 100 9.69 -4.85 12.23
C MET A 100 8.90 -3.92 13.17
N ALA A 101 9.63 -3.08 13.90
CA ALA A 101 9.07 -2.13 14.85
C ALA A 101 8.10 -2.75 15.89
N GLY A 102 8.26 -4.06 16.21
CA GLY A 102 7.39 -4.79 17.14
C GLY A 102 6.06 -5.27 16.55
N GLU A 103 5.87 -5.16 15.24
CA GLU A 103 4.70 -5.65 14.51
C GLU A 103 5.08 -6.75 13.51
N THR A 104 4.09 -7.55 13.10
CA THR A 104 4.22 -8.53 12.03
C THR A 104 3.28 -8.16 10.90
N ILE A 105 3.85 -7.89 9.72
CA ILE A 105 3.14 -7.49 8.51
C ILE A 105 3.31 -8.61 7.47
N LYS A 106 2.22 -9.21 7.04
CA LYS A 106 2.25 -10.17 5.95
C LYS A 106 2.24 -9.46 4.60
N VAL A 107 3.12 -9.87 3.70
CA VAL A 107 3.19 -9.40 2.32
C VAL A 107 2.43 -10.37 1.42
N LEU A 108 1.49 -9.85 0.64
CA LEU A 108 0.84 -10.58 -0.45
C LEU A 108 1.24 -9.92 -1.77
N HIS A 109 1.84 -10.65 -2.69
CA HIS A 109 2.04 -10.16 -4.05
C HIS A 109 0.69 -10.15 -4.77
N THR A 110 0.25 -8.97 -5.19
CA THR A 110 -1.07 -8.70 -5.76
C THR A 110 -0.94 -7.91 -7.06
N PRO A 111 -0.34 -8.50 -8.10
CA PRO A 111 -0.13 -7.85 -9.38
C PRO A 111 -1.43 -7.56 -10.10
N GLY A 112 -1.36 -6.70 -11.12
CA GLY A 112 -2.44 -6.39 -12.04
C GLY A 112 -2.58 -4.90 -12.31
N HIS A 113 -2.54 -4.03 -11.30
CA HIS A 113 -2.35 -2.59 -11.50
C HIS A 113 -0.91 -2.25 -11.88
N SER A 114 0.05 -2.89 -11.22
CA SER A 114 1.45 -2.97 -11.65
C SER A 114 1.98 -4.38 -11.45
N PRO A 115 3.07 -4.77 -12.13
CA PRO A 115 3.66 -6.11 -11.99
C PRO A 115 4.18 -6.41 -10.59
N GLY A 116 4.57 -5.37 -9.83
CA GLY A 116 5.14 -5.48 -8.50
C GLY A 116 4.20 -5.06 -7.38
N SER A 117 2.91 -4.84 -7.65
CA SER A 117 1.95 -4.48 -6.62
C SER A 117 1.88 -5.50 -5.49
N VAL A 118 1.86 -5.01 -4.25
CA VAL A 118 1.72 -5.83 -3.04
C VAL A 118 0.64 -5.26 -2.13
N THR A 119 0.03 -6.14 -1.35
CA THR A 119 -0.86 -5.81 -0.24
C THR A 119 -0.15 -6.13 1.07
N PHE A 120 -0.17 -5.20 2.02
CA PHE A 120 0.31 -5.40 3.37
C PHE A 120 -0.86 -5.73 4.30
N VAL A 121 -0.77 -6.86 5.01
CA VAL A 121 -1.82 -7.31 5.93
C VAL A 121 -1.32 -7.20 7.36
N LEU A 122 -2.01 -6.41 8.18
CA LEU A 122 -1.72 -6.17 9.58
C LEU A 122 -2.96 -6.56 10.43
N GLY A 123 -2.97 -7.78 10.95
CA GLY A 123 -4.14 -8.33 11.63
C GLY A 123 -5.32 -8.49 10.67
N GLN A 124 -6.35 -7.64 10.82
CA GLN A 124 -7.52 -7.60 9.94
C GLN A 124 -7.46 -6.45 8.91
N ASP A 125 -6.55 -5.51 9.11
CA ASP A 125 -6.38 -4.36 8.23
C ASP A 125 -5.51 -4.73 7.03
N GLN A 126 -5.86 -4.21 5.86
CA GLN A 126 -5.13 -4.44 4.62
C GLN A 126 -4.82 -3.13 3.92
N ILE A 127 -3.53 -2.83 3.71
CA ILE A 127 -3.10 -1.70 2.90
C ILE A 127 -2.92 -2.23 1.48
N VAL A 128 -3.87 -1.91 0.62
CA VAL A 128 -4.05 -2.57 -0.68
C VAL A 128 -3.46 -1.79 -1.85
N GLY A 129 -2.94 -0.57 -1.60
CA GLY A 129 -2.50 0.30 -2.69
C GLY A 129 -3.61 0.48 -3.72
N ASP A 130 -3.27 0.35 -4.98
CA ASP A 130 -4.21 0.51 -6.10
C ASP A 130 -4.84 -0.83 -6.56
N LEU A 131 -4.91 -1.82 -5.69
CA LEU A 131 -5.63 -3.05 -6.01
C LEU A 131 -7.15 -2.84 -5.95
N ILE A 132 -7.64 -2.30 -4.83
CA ILE A 132 -9.07 -2.00 -4.60
C ILE A 132 -9.19 -0.52 -4.22
N LEU A 133 -10.01 0.20 -4.97
CA LEU A 133 -10.30 1.62 -4.80
C LEU A 133 -11.81 1.81 -4.51
N PRO A 134 -12.22 2.98 -3.99
CA PRO A 134 -13.64 3.24 -3.71
C PRO A 134 -14.53 3.00 -4.94
N GLY A 135 -15.34 1.95 -4.89
CA GLY A 135 -16.26 1.55 -5.98
C GLY A 135 -15.56 1.12 -7.28
N SER A 136 -14.26 0.83 -7.25
CA SER A 136 -13.46 0.48 -8.43
C SER A 136 -12.28 -0.44 -8.05
N VAL A 137 -11.44 -0.73 -9.03
CA VAL A 137 -10.10 -1.30 -8.86
C VAL A 137 -9.08 -0.43 -9.58
N GLY A 138 -7.80 -0.65 -9.33
CA GLY A 138 -6.73 0.04 -10.05
C GLY A 138 -6.85 -0.14 -11.55
N ARG A 139 -6.51 0.89 -12.30
CA ARG A 139 -6.59 0.87 -13.76
C ARG A 139 -5.66 -0.19 -14.36
N THR A 140 -6.11 -0.80 -15.46
CA THR A 140 -5.39 -1.87 -16.17
C THR A 140 -5.08 -1.52 -17.63
N ASP A 141 -5.29 -0.26 -18.01
CA ASP A 141 -5.04 0.26 -19.35
C ASP A 141 -3.68 1.00 -19.47
N ILE A 142 -2.77 0.71 -18.53
CA ILE A 142 -1.41 1.27 -18.50
C ILE A 142 -0.36 0.18 -18.74
N PRO A 143 0.88 0.53 -19.18
CA PRO A 143 1.92 -0.45 -19.43
C PRO A 143 2.24 -1.32 -18.21
N GLY A 144 2.27 -2.63 -18.39
CA GLY A 144 2.56 -3.60 -17.33
C GLY A 144 1.34 -4.04 -16.52
N ALA A 145 0.19 -3.38 -16.69
CA ALA A 145 -1.04 -3.77 -16.02
C ALA A 145 -1.78 -4.91 -16.72
N SER A 146 -2.58 -5.67 -15.95
CA SER A 146 -3.35 -6.81 -16.44
C SER A 146 -4.66 -6.96 -15.66
N TRP A 147 -5.76 -6.99 -16.39
CA TRP A 147 -7.08 -7.24 -15.80
C TRP A 147 -7.17 -8.64 -15.19
N GLU A 148 -6.66 -9.64 -15.87
CA GLU A 148 -6.67 -11.03 -15.42
C GLU A 148 -5.91 -11.20 -14.09
N GLU A 149 -4.80 -10.48 -13.94
CA GLU A 149 -4.03 -10.50 -12.69
C GLU A 149 -4.75 -9.75 -11.57
N ILE A 150 -5.40 -8.61 -11.83
CA ILE A 150 -6.21 -7.91 -10.82
C ILE A 150 -7.31 -8.82 -10.27
N GLU A 151 -8.04 -9.53 -11.14
CA GLU A 151 -9.08 -10.46 -10.69
C GLU A 151 -8.54 -11.54 -9.75
N VAL A 152 -7.38 -12.13 -10.07
CA VAL A 152 -6.72 -13.12 -9.22
C VAL A 152 -6.27 -12.50 -7.90
N SER A 153 -5.69 -11.30 -7.95
CA SER A 153 -5.18 -10.58 -6.79
C SER A 153 -6.30 -10.15 -5.84
N VAL A 154 -7.42 -9.67 -6.38
CA VAL A 154 -8.62 -9.37 -5.57
C VAL A 154 -9.10 -10.62 -4.84
N ARG A 155 -9.23 -11.77 -5.53
CA ARG A 155 -9.62 -13.03 -4.87
C ARG A 155 -8.62 -13.51 -3.81
N LYS A 156 -7.34 -13.14 -3.96
CA LYS A 156 -6.28 -13.48 -3.01
C LYS A 156 -6.38 -12.70 -1.70
N VAL A 157 -6.74 -11.43 -1.74
CA VAL A 157 -6.92 -10.60 -0.54
C VAL A 157 -8.28 -10.82 0.13
N MET A 158 -9.28 -11.28 -0.60
CA MET A 158 -10.50 -11.87 -0.09
C MET A 158 -10.19 -13.36 0.25
N PRO A 159 -10.67 -14.00 1.33
CA PRO A 159 -11.87 -13.66 2.07
C PRO A 159 -11.58 -12.73 3.25
N PHE A 160 -12.40 -11.70 3.35
CA PHE A 160 -12.42 -10.88 4.55
C PHE A 160 -12.99 -11.72 5.69
N ARG A 161 -12.20 -11.90 6.74
CA ARG A 161 -12.48 -12.90 7.79
C ARG A 161 -13.71 -12.56 8.63
N ASP A 162 -14.08 -11.28 8.65
CA ASP A 162 -15.30 -10.78 9.29
C ASP A 162 -15.64 -9.37 8.77
N GLY A 163 -16.77 -8.82 9.22
CA GLY A 163 -17.24 -7.50 8.82
C GLY A 163 -16.41 -6.31 9.35
N THR A 164 -15.26 -6.55 9.97
CA THR A 164 -14.43 -5.50 10.57
C THR A 164 -13.16 -5.18 9.75
N THR A 165 -12.90 -5.90 8.65
CA THR A 165 -11.75 -5.66 7.78
C THR A 165 -11.85 -4.29 7.13
N ARG A 166 -10.80 -3.47 7.31
CA ARG A 166 -10.63 -2.18 6.64
C ARG A 166 -9.62 -2.31 5.51
N LEU A 167 -9.91 -1.64 4.40
CA LEU A 167 -9.00 -1.53 3.26
C LEU A 167 -8.47 -0.11 3.20
N PHE A 168 -7.16 0.01 3.15
CA PHE A 168 -6.41 1.26 3.05
C PHE A 168 -5.90 1.38 1.62
N ALA A 169 -6.66 2.08 0.80
CA ALA A 169 -6.43 2.21 -0.63
C ALA A 169 -5.42 3.32 -0.96
N GLY A 170 -4.79 3.25 -2.13
CA GLY A 170 -3.88 4.29 -2.62
C GLY A 170 -4.57 5.64 -2.83
N HIS A 171 -5.87 5.63 -3.09
CA HIS A 171 -6.68 6.84 -3.31
C HIS A 171 -8.00 6.78 -2.55
N GLY A 172 -8.52 7.95 -2.15
CA GLY A 172 -9.82 8.10 -1.51
C GLY A 172 -9.83 7.79 -0.02
N GLU A 173 -11.01 7.41 0.49
CA GLU A 173 -11.23 7.12 1.91
C GLU A 173 -10.75 5.72 2.29
N VAL A 174 -10.58 5.48 3.60
CA VAL A 174 -10.45 4.12 4.14
C VAL A 174 -11.78 3.40 3.96
N LEU A 175 -11.74 2.20 3.41
CA LEU A 175 -12.92 1.45 2.98
C LEU A 175 -13.31 0.37 3.98
N SER A 176 -14.60 0.09 4.08
CA SER A 176 -15.10 -1.15 4.67
C SER A 176 -15.06 -2.25 3.59
N ALA A 177 -14.36 -3.33 3.86
CA ALA A 177 -14.27 -4.43 2.92
C ALA A 177 -15.64 -5.05 2.58
N MET A 178 -16.57 -5.08 3.54
CA MET A 178 -17.93 -5.59 3.31
C MET A 178 -18.76 -4.65 2.43
N GLU A 179 -18.63 -3.32 2.63
CA GLU A 179 -19.34 -2.35 1.78
C GLU A 179 -18.83 -2.39 0.34
N GLU A 180 -17.53 -2.56 0.16
CA GLU A 180 -16.96 -2.75 -1.18
C GLU A 180 -17.42 -4.06 -1.82
N LEU A 181 -17.49 -5.16 -1.08
CA LEU A 181 -18.07 -6.41 -1.61
C LEU A 181 -19.50 -6.28 -2.11
N GLU A 182 -20.29 -5.45 -1.43
CA GLU A 182 -21.71 -5.25 -1.77
C GLU A 182 -21.89 -4.26 -2.94
N ASN A 183 -21.03 -3.25 -3.04
CA ASN A 183 -21.27 -2.09 -3.89
C ASN A 183 -20.27 -1.89 -5.03
N ASN A 184 -19.07 -2.49 -4.95
CA ASN A 184 -18.05 -2.34 -5.98
C ASN A 184 -18.30 -3.35 -7.13
N PRO A 185 -18.65 -2.88 -8.35
CA PRO A 185 -19.01 -3.76 -9.45
C PRO A 185 -17.86 -4.59 -10.01
N TYR A 186 -16.63 -4.28 -9.62
CA TYR A 186 -15.42 -4.99 -10.06
C TYR A 186 -15.00 -6.11 -9.10
N LEU A 187 -15.61 -6.18 -7.91
CA LEU A 187 -15.32 -7.26 -6.98
C LEU A 187 -16.21 -8.47 -7.31
N PRO A 188 -15.65 -9.70 -7.28
CA PRO A 188 -16.41 -10.89 -7.63
C PRO A 188 -17.55 -11.12 -6.63
N LEU A 189 -18.79 -10.98 -7.11
CA LEU A 189 -19.96 -11.40 -6.39
C LEU A 189 -19.98 -12.93 -6.32
N GLY A 190 -19.78 -13.49 -5.16
CA GLY A 190 -19.96 -14.92 -4.91
C GLY A 190 -18.63 -15.67 -4.66
N VAL A 191 -17.98 -15.33 -3.59
CA VAL A 191 -17.00 -16.20 -2.91
C VAL A 191 -17.63 -16.66 -1.59
#